data_b838084e421ed5709223ac8a825987cb
#
_entry.id   b838084e421ed5709223ac8a825987cb
#
_cell.length_a   1.000
_cell.length_b   1.000
_cell.length_c   1.000
_cell.angle_alpha   90.00
_cell.angle_beta   90.00
_cell.angle_gamma   90.00
#
_symmetry.space_group_name_H-M   'P 1'
#
loop_
_entity.id
_entity.type
_entity.pdbx_description
1 polymer ?
#
loop_
_entity_poly.entity_id
_entity_poly.type
_entity_poly.pdbx_seq_one_letter_code
_entity_poly.pdbx_strand_id
1 'polypeptide(L)' 'MTKNICDIKELSTYLKVSIPQVRKLVRAKMIPYFRIGNRYKFDINEVNKWIENLQENEGENILFL' A
#
# COMPACT_ATOMS: atom_id res chain seq x y z
N MET A 1 -17.82 -13.69 4.79
CA MET A 1 -17.28 -12.61 4.04
C MET A 1 -15.78 -12.57 4.10
N THR A 2 -15.14 -12.54 2.99
CA THR A 2 -13.68 -12.57 2.94
C THR A 2 -13.13 -11.22 2.55
N LYS A 3 -12.04 -10.85 3.19
CA LYS A 3 -11.29 -9.68 2.80
C LYS A 3 -10.14 -10.11 1.91
N ASN A 4 -9.76 -9.25 1.00
CA ASN A 4 -8.58 -9.48 0.19
C ASN A 4 -7.36 -8.97 0.94
N ILE A 5 -6.79 -9.86 1.73
CA ILE A 5 -5.61 -9.53 2.51
C ILE A 5 -4.40 -10.07 1.78
N CYS A 6 -3.37 -9.25 1.65
CA CYS A 6 -2.15 -9.68 0.99
C CYS A 6 -0.94 -9.28 1.82
N ASP A 7 0.18 -9.94 1.53
CA ASP A 7 1.43 -9.60 2.18
C ASP A 7 2.19 -8.57 1.34
N ILE A 8 3.38 -8.21 1.81
CA ILE A 8 4.14 -7.14 1.17
C ILE A 8 4.57 -7.53 -0.24
N LYS A 9 4.90 -8.80 -0.45
CA LYS A 9 5.32 -9.26 -1.76
C LYS A 9 4.17 -9.22 -2.75
N GLU A 10 3.01 -9.69 -2.32
CA GLU A 10 1.83 -9.66 -3.16
C GLU A 10 1.44 -8.24 -3.49
N LEU A 11 1.55 -7.34 -2.52
CA LEU A 11 1.21 -5.96 -2.76
C LEU A 11 2.17 -5.30 -3.73
N SER A 12 3.46 -5.60 -3.62
CA SER A 12 4.43 -5.03 -4.55
C SER A 12 4.12 -5.44 -5.97
N THR A 13 3.71 -6.68 -6.17
CA THR A 13 3.33 -7.16 -7.49
C THR A 13 2.05 -6.47 -7.96
N TYR A 14 1.09 -6.32 -7.08
CA TYR A 14 -0.17 -5.66 -7.41
C TYR A 14 0.04 -4.22 -7.83
N LEU A 15 0.88 -3.50 -7.11
CA LEU A 15 1.17 -2.10 -7.41
C LEU A 15 2.25 -1.94 -8.47
N LYS A 16 2.93 -3.02 -8.81
CA LYS A 16 4.03 -3.01 -9.79
C LYS A 16 5.16 -2.11 -9.35
N VAL A 17 5.50 -2.20 -8.08
CA VAL A 17 6.64 -1.50 -7.52
C VAL A 17 7.49 -2.52 -6.77
N SER A 18 8.67 -2.10 -6.34
CA SER A 18 9.57 -3.01 -5.63
C SER A 18 9.14 -3.17 -4.18
N ILE A 19 9.59 -4.27 -3.57
CA ILE A 19 9.32 -4.50 -2.16
C ILE A 19 9.92 -3.39 -1.29
N PRO A 20 11.19 -2.96 -1.52
CA PRO A 20 11.72 -1.83 -0.74
C PRO A 20 10.87 -0.58 -0.85
N GLN A 21 10.25 -0.37 -1.99
CA GLN A 21 9.39 0.80 -2.17
C GLN A 21 8.14 0.70 -1.33
N VAL A 22 7.54 -0.49 -1.26
CA VAL A 22 6.40 -0.70 -0.38
C VAL A 22 6.79 -0.49 1.07
N ARG A 23 7.96 -1.01 1.48
CA ARG A 23 8.44 -0.80 2.85
C ARG A 23 8.61 0.66 3.17
N LYS A 24 9.10 1.42 2.23
CA LYS A 24 9.27 2.86 2.41
C LYS A 24 7.93 3.54 2.65
N LEU A 25 6.92 3.16 1.89
CA LEU A 25 5.58 3.70 2.09
C LEU A 25 5.02 3.35 3.46
N VAL A 26 5.27 2.14 3.92
CA VAL A 26 4.80 1.70 5.23
C VAL A 26 5.49 2.51 6.33
N ARG A 27 6.81 2.67 6.23
CA ARG A 27 7.56 3.43 7.24
C ARG A 27 7.11 4.88 7.31
N ALA A 28 6.76 5.44 6.17
CA ALA A 28 6.29 6.81 6.10
C ALA A 28 4.82 6.94 6.49
N LYS A 29 4.16 5.81 6.75
CA LYS A 29 2.75 5.75 7.11
C LYS A 29 1.87 6.40 6.04
N MET A 30 2.25 6.19 4.81
CA MET A 30 1.52 6.77 3.68
C MET A 30 0.55 5.80 3.05
N ILE A 31 0.66 4.52 3.35
CA ILE A 31 -0.20 3.49 2.77
C ILE A 31 -0.92 2.77 3.92
N PRO A 32 -2.19 2.44 3.76
CA PRO A 32 -2.90 1.70 4.81
C PRO A 32 -2.31 0.31 4.98
N TYR A 33 -1.98 -0.04 6.22
CA TYR A 33 -1.42 -1.33 6.52
C TYR A 33 -1.82 -1.75 7.92
N PHE A 34 -1.64 -3.03 8.22
CA PHE A 34 -1.75 -3.50 9.58
C PHE A 34 -0.73 -4.63 9.75
N ARG A 35 -0.58 -5.10 10.98
CA ARG A 35 0.43 -6.11 11.26
C ARG A 35 -0.22 -7.32 11.91
N ILE A 36 0.25 -8.48 11.51
CA ILE A 36 -0.07 -9.72 12.19
C ILE A 36 1.28 -10.31 12.58
N GLY A 37 1.53 -10.32 13.90
CA GLY A 37 2.86 -10.72 14.37
C GLY A 37 3.91 -9.76 13.84
N ASN A 38 4.90 -10.29 13.16
CA ASN A 38 5.99 -9.49 12.60
C ASN A 38 5.78 -9.11 11.16
N ARG A 39 4.64 -9.44 10.58
CA ARG A 39 4.46 -9.26 9.16
C ARG A 39 3.45 -8.18 8.86
N TYR A 40 3.78 -7.34 7.90
CA TYR A 40 2.83 -6.35 7.39
C TYR A 40 1.81 -7.02 6.50
N LYS A 41 0.57 -6.58 6.64
CA LYS A 41 -0.53 -7.05 5.81
C LYS A 41 -1.30 -5.86 5.29
N PHE A 42 -1.96 -6.06 4.17
CA PHE A 42 -2.66 -4.98 3.49
C PHE A 42 -4.03 -5.47 3.06
N ASP A 43 -5.02 -4.62 3.23
CA ASP A 43 -6.37 -4.88 2.75
C ASP A 43 -6.48 -4.21 1.39
N ILE A 44 -6.67 -4.99 0.35
CA ILE A 44 -6.70 -4.46 -1.01
C ILE A 44 -7.79 -3.39 -1.19
N ASN A 45 -8.92 -3.55 -0.52
CA ASN A 45 -9.97 -2.55 -0.64
C ASN A 45 -9.51 -1.20 -0.10
N GLU A 46 -8.78 -1.21 1.02
CA GLU A 46 -8.25 0.02 1.59
C GLU A 46 -7.16 0.60 0.72
N VAL A 47 -6.33 -0.26 0.15
CA VAL A 47 -5.28 0.18 -0.76
C VAL A 47 -5.89 0.84 -1.99
N ASN A 48 -6.96 0.27 -2.52
CA ASN A 48 -7.59 0.86 -3.68
C ASN A 48 -8.17 2.24 -3.39
N LYS A 49 -8.73 2.43 -2.19
CA LYS A 49 -9.20 3.74 -1.79
C LYS A 49 -8.05 4.74 -1.70
N TRP A 50 -6.92 4.28 -1.17
CA TRP A 50 -5.74 5.12 -1.08
C TRP A 50 -5.27 5.55 -2.47
N ILE A 51 -5.29 4.62 -3.42
CA ILE A 51 -4.89 4.93 -4.80
C ILE A 51 -5.83 5.97 -5.39
N GLU A 52 -7.13 5.83 -5.15
CA GLU A 52 -8.08 6.80 -5.66
C GLU A 52 -7.81 8.19 -5.11
N ASN A 53 -7.44 8.26 -3.83
CA ASN A 53 -7.11 9.54 -3.23
C ASN A 53 -5.87 10.15 -3.84
N LEU A 54 -4.90 9.32 -4.21
CA LEU A 54 -3.72 9.83 -4.89
C LEU A 54 -4.09 10.46 -6.23
N GLN A 55 -5.00 9.84 -6.95
CA GLN A 55 -5.41 10.35 -8.24
C GLN A 55 -6.16 11.67 -8.12
N GLU A 56 -6.92 11.83 -7.05
CA GLU A 56 -7.64 13.06 -6.82
C GLU A 56 -6.71 14.20 -6.43
N ASN A 57 -5.55 13.85 -5.89
CA ASN A 57 -4.57 14.84 -5.44
C ASN A 57 -3.35 14.82 -6.34
N GLU A 58 -3.56 14.67 -7.62
CA GLU A 58 -2.44 14.49 -8.53
C GLU A 58 -1.46 15.66 -8.51
N GLY A 59 -1.93 16.82 -8.15
CA GLY A 59 -1.03 17.97 -8.08
C GLY A 59 0.02 17.87 -7.01
N GLU A 60 -0.16 16.99 -6.05
CA GLU A 60 0.77 16.84 -4.94
C GLU A 60 1.78 15.74 -5.14
N ASN A 61 1.53 14.90 -6.03
CA ASN A 61 2.42 13.85 -6.52
C ASN A 61 3.40 13.29 -5.49
N ILE A 62 2.89 12.58 -4.54
CA ILE A 62 3.71 11.97 -3.50
C ILE A 62 4.49 10.77 -4.01
N LEU A 63 4.30 10.42 -5.27
CA LEU A 63 4.96 9.26 -5.85
C LEU A 63 6.39 9.52 -6.24
N PHE A 64 6.87 10.71 -6.03
CA PHE A 64 8.27 11.02 -6.25
C PHE A 64 9.17 10.51 -5.15
N LEU A 65 8.66 9.75 -4.29
CA LEU A 65 9.43 9.19 -3.19
C LEU A 65 10.53 8.24 -3.64
#